data_0595bb71cc22a9e39ca4ab6ec8bc6691
#
_entry.id   0595bb71cc22a9e39ca4ab6ec8bc6691
#
_cell.length_a   1.000
_cell.length_b   1.000
_cell.length_c   1.000
_cell.angle_alpha   90.00
_cell.angle_beta   90.00
_cell.angle_gamma   90.00
#
_symmetry.space_group_name_H-M   'P 1'
#
loop_
_entity.id
_entity.type
_entity.pdbx_description
1 polymer ?
#
loop_
_entity_poly.entity_id
_entity_poly.type
_entity_poly.pdbx_seq_one_letter_code
_entity_poly.pdbx_strand_id
1 'polypeptide(L)'
;CSSDLDPGTLPNREGDLAAGMDEYVKMAKRGLKRFDEIASVPDGLRGLEKTRKLDLEDWMDGLKLDAVLFPTVADVAPADADVNPASADIAWSNGIWVANGNLAIRHLGVPTVTVPMGVMADIGMPVGLTFAGRAYDDNNLLRFASAFESTGSKRRVPPRTPPLG
;
A
#
# COMPACT_ATOMS: atom_id res chain seq x y z
N CYS A 1 5.78 18.27 4.02
CA CYS A 1 4.33 18.16 3.93
C CYS A 1 3.76 18.52 5.28
N SER A 2 3.05 19.62 5.33
CA SER A 2 2.49 20.21 6.53
C SER A 2 1.37 19.33 7.08
N SER A 3 1.47 19.03 8.36
CA SER A 3 0.50 18.31 9.17
C SER A 3 -0.64 19.21 9.66
N ASP A 4 -1.13 20.12 8.84
CA ASP A 4 -2.16 21.09 9.22
C ASP A 4 -3.58 20.61 8.87
N LEU A 5 -3.84 19.30 8.99
CA LEU A 5 -5.20 18.80 9.03
C LEU A 5 -5.68 18.93 10.48
N ASP A 6 -6.46 19.99 10.73
CA ASP A 6 -7.21 20.16 11.97
C ASP A 6 -8.08 18.90 12.21
N PRO A 7 -7.89 18.18 13.33
CA PRO A 7 -8.70 16.99 13.65
C PRO A 7 -10.21 17.28 13.71
N GLY A 8 -10.61 18.56 13.84
CA GLY A 8 -12.01 18.99 13.82
C GLY A 8 -12.63 19.09 12.42
N THR A 9 -11.83 18.96 11.36
CA THR A 9 -12.28 19.03 9.95
C THR A 9 -12.28 17.71 9.23
N LEU A 10 -12.16 16.59 9.95
CA LEU A 10 -12.37 15.26 9.32
C LEU A 10 -13.82 15.23 8.81
N PRO A 11 -13.98 14.99 7.49
CA PRO A 11 -15.28 15.01 6.88
C PRO A 11 -16.22 14.01 7.56
N ASN A 12 -17.48 14.37 7.67
CA ASN A 12 -18.52 13.50 8.24
C ASN A 12 -18.56 12.20 7.42
N ARG A 13 -18.23 11.08 8.06
CA ARG A 13 -18.11 9.75 7.46
C ARG A 13 -19.28 9.37 6.53
N GLU A 14 -20.50 9.75 6.91
CA GLU A 14 -21.69 9.52 6.09
C GLU A 14 -21.70 10.40 4.83
N GLY A 15 -21.31 11.66 4.95
CA GLY A 15 -21.20 12.59 3.82
C GLY A 15 -20.13 12.17 2.82
N ASP A 16 -19.00 11.66 3.30
CA ASP A 16 -17.89 11.19 2.44
C ASP A 16 -18.21 9.91 1.72
N LEU A 17 -18.89 8.96 2.36
CA LEU A 17 -19.34 7.75 1.72
C LEU A 17 -20.37 8.06 0.62
N ALA A 18 -21.31 8.98 0.88
CA ALA A 18 -22.29 9.42 -0.11
C ALA A 18 -21.60 10.13 -1.29
N ALA A 19 -20.69 11.05 -1.03
CA ALA A 19 -19.93 11.75 -2.07
C ALA A 19 -19.07 10.79 -2.90
N GLY A 20 -18.44 9.80 -2.27
CA GLY A 20 -17.69 8.74 -2.93
C GLY A 20 -18.57 7.90 -3.83
N MET A 21 -19.74 7.48 -3.37
CA MET A 21 -20.69 6.70 -4.16
C MET A 21 -21.22 7.50 -5.35
N ASP A 22 -21.50 8.78 -5.19
CA ASP A 22 -21.92 9.65 -6.29
C ASP A 22 -20.86 9.76 -7.39
N GLU A 23 -19.59 9.80 -7.03
CA GLU A 23 -18.49 9.83 -7.99
C GLU A 23 -18.37 8.50 -8.74
N TYR A 24 -18.52 7.36 -8.07
CA TYR A 24 -18.59 6.05 -8.75
C TYR A 24 -19.76 5.95 -9.72
N VAL A 25 -20.93 6.46 -9.36
CA VAL A 25 -22.10 6.51 -10.25
C VAL A 25 -21.83 7.40 -11.45
N LYS A 26 -21.19 8.56 -11.27
CA LYS A 26 -20.77 9.45 -12.37
C LYS A 26 -19.76 8.75 -13.28
N MET A 27 -18.78 8.05 -12.72
CA MET A 27 -17.77 7.29 -13.49
C MET A 27 -18.44 6.18 -14.32
N ALA A 28 -19.37 5.42 -13.71
CA ALA A 28 -20.14 4.38 -14.42
C ALA A 28 -20.97 4.96 -15.58
N LYS A 29 -21.60 6.12 -15.37
CA LYS A 29 -22.39 6.80 -16.42
C LYS A 29 -21.54 7.36 -17.57
N ARG A 30 -20.28 7.76 -17.31
CA ARG A 30 -19.34 8.22 -18.34
C ARG A 30 -18.88 7.11 -19.28
N GLY A 31 -19.02 5.86 -18.84
CA GLY A 31 -18.52 4.67 -19.54
C GLY A 31 -16.99 4.56 -19.48
N LEU A 32 -16.48 3.47 -20.05
CA LEU A 32 -15.05 3.22 -20.14
C LEU A 32 -14.46 4.05 -21.28
N LYS A 33 -13.41 4.80 -21.00
CA LYS A 33 -12.56 5.44 -21.98
C LYS A 33 -11.25 4.65 -22.13
N ARG A 34 -10.78 4.55 -23.34
CA ARG A 34 -9.43 4.02 -23.57
C ARG A 34 -8.39 5.01 -23.02
N PHE A 35 -7.25 4.49 -22.63
CA PHE A 35 -6.17 5.28 -22.03
C PHE A 35 -5.66 6.38 -23.00
N ASP A 36 -5.63 6.07 -24.28
CA ASP A 36 -5.22 6.96 -25.38
C ASP A 36 -6.27 8.05 -25.72
N GLU A 37 -7.51 7.88 -25.26
CA GLU A 37 -8.59 8.87 -25.44
C GLU A 37 -8.62 9.94 -24.34
N ILE A 38 -7.79 9.82 -23.32
CA ILE A 38 -7.73 10.75 -22.20
C ILE A 38 -6.56 11.71 -22.40
N ALA A 39 -6.86 12.95 -22.78
CA ALA A 39 -5.85 13.95 -23.16
C ALA A 39 -4.78 14.23 -22.09
N SER A 40 -5.12 14.09 -20.79
CA SER A 40 -4.19 14.34 -19.68
C SER A 40 -3.24 13.18 -19.37
N VAL A 41 -3.45 11.99 -19.94
CA VAL A 41 -2.65 10.80 -19.63
C VAL A 41 -1.17 10.96 -20.01
N PRO A 42 -0.80 11.47 -21.20
CA PRO A 42 0.63 11.63 -21.54
C PRO A 42 1.36 12.56 -20.57
N ASP A 43 0.72 13.64 -20.14
CA ASP A 43 1.31 14.57 -19.17
C ASP A 43 1.39 13.93 -17.77
N GLY A 44 0.37 13.18 -17.37
CA GLY A 44 0.37 12.42 -16.13
C GLY A 44 1.49 11.39 -16.07
N LEU A 45 1.73 10.66 -17.16
CA LEU A 45 2.82 9.69 -17.22
C LEU A 45 4.19 10.36 -17.14
N ARG A 46 4.40 11.48 -17.85
CA ARG A 46 5.65 12.25 -17.71
C ARG A 46 5.85 12.80 -16.31
N GLY A 47 4.76 13.27 -15.68
CA GLY A 47 4.78 13.71 -14.29
C GLY A 47 5.17 12.58 -13.33
N LEU A 48 4.59 11.39 -13.50
CA LEU A 48 4.92 10.20 -12.72
C LEU A 48 6.40 9.82 -12.85
N GLU A 49 6.91 9.74 -14.08
CA GLU A 49 8.32 9.44 -14.34
C GLU A 49 9.26 10.43 -13.63
N LYS A 50 8.95 11.72 -13.75
CA LYS A 50 9.73 12.78 -13.09
C LYS A 50 9.68 12.67 -11.57
N THR A 51 8.51 12.47 -10.99
CA THR A 51 8.32 12.35 -9.53
C THR A 51 9.05 11.13 -9.01
N ARG A 52 8.90 9.97 -9.66
CA ARG A 52 9.61 8.75 -9.29
C ARG A 52 11.12 8.96 -9.27
N LYS A 53 11.67 9.58 -10.32
CA LYS A 53 13.10 9.83 -10.39
C LYS A 53 13.57 10.72 -9.26
N LEU A 54 12.94 11.86 -9.04
CA LEU A 54 13.38 12.86 -8.05
C LEU A 54 13.14 12.41 -6.61
N ASP A 55 11.98 11.83 -6.32
CA ASP A 55 11.53 11.59 -4.94
C ASP A 55 11.95 10.20 -4.43
N LEU A 56 12.25 9.25 -5.33
CA LEU A 56 12.67 7.92 -4.93
C LEU A 56 14.06 7.55 -5.46
N GLU A 57 14.27 7.55 -6.78
CA GLU A 57 15.47 6.97 -7.37
C GLU A 57 16.71 7.80 -7.05
N ASP A 58 16.65 9.13 -7.18
CA ASP A 58 17.77 10.02 -6.83
C ASP A 58 18.05 10.00 -5.31
N TRP A 59 17.00 9.86 -4.49
CA TRP A 59 17.16 9.65 -3.04
C TRP A 59 17.85 8.32 -2.73
N MET A 60 17.44 7.22 -3.36
CA MET A 60 18.10 5.92 -3.22
C MET A 60 19.57 5.97 -3.67
N ASP A 61 19.85 6.65 -4.79
CA ASP A 61 21.20 6.80 -5.33
C ASP A 61 22.09 7.62 -4.39
N GLY A 62 21.57 8.71 -3.85
CA GLY A 62 22.28 9.54 -2.88
C GLY A 62 22.66 8.80 -1.60
N LEU A 63 21.84 7.85 -1.18
CA LEU A 63 22.09 6.99 0.00
C LEU A 63 22.74 5.65 -0.35
N LYS A 64 22.95 5.36 -1.64
CA LYS A 64 23.51 4.08 -2.15
C LYS A 64 22.65 2.88 -1.71
N LEU A 65 21.32 3.01 -1.79
CA LEU A 65 20.39 1.96 -1.44
C LEU A 65 20.10 1.09 -2.66
N ASP A 66 20.07 -0.23 -2.47
CA ASP A 66 19.65 -1.19 -3.49
C ASP A 66 18.12 -1.42 -3.46
N ALA A 67 17.52 -1.33 -2.29
CA ALA A 67 16.07 -1.45 -2.10
C ALA A 67 15.62 -0.69 -0.85
N VAL A 68 14.31 -0.44 -0.76
CA VAL A 68 13.63 0.06 0.45
C VAL A 68 12.79 -1.07 1.02
N LEU A 69 12.87 -1.28 2.33
CA LEU A 69 12.14 -2.34 3.03
C LEU A 69 11.20 -1.75 4.07
N PHE A 70 9.99 -2.32 4.14
CA PHE A 70 9.01 -1.93 5.16
C PHE A 70 8.03 -3.07 5.45
N PRO A 71 7.44 -3.13 6.65
CA PRO A 71 6.32 -4.01 6.92
C PRO A 71 5.17 -3.70 5.95
N THR A 72 4.56 -4.73 5.37
CA THR A 72 3.54 -4.55 4.32
C THR A 72 2.37 -3.68 4.76
N VAL A 73 2.00 -3.76 6.05
CA VAL A 73 0.98 -2.92 6.70
C VAL A 73 1.52 -2.48 8.06
N ALA A 74 1.24 -1.24 8.45
CA ALA A 74 1.72 -0.67 9.71
C ALA A 74 0.84 -1.03 10.92
N ASP A 75 -0.41 -1.47 10.68
CA ASP A 75 -1.36 -1.79 11.74
C ASP A 75 -2.33 -2.90 11.35
N VAL A 76 -3.06 -3.42 12.32
CA VAL A 76 -4.08 -4.47 12.16
C VAL A 76 -5.38 -3.97 12.77
N ALA A 77 -6.44 -3.95 11.96
CA ALA A 77 -7.77 -3.58 12.44
C ALA A 77 -8.31 -4.57 13.46
N PRO A 78 -9.11 -4.14 14.46
CA PRO A 78 -9.87 -5.04 15.33
C PRO A 78 -10.74 -6.01 14.53
N ALA A 79 -10.87 -7.23 15.02
CA ALA A 79 -11.57 -8.30 14.29
C ALA A 79 -13.06 -8.04 14.03
N ASP A 80 -13.68 -7.19 14.82
CA ASP A 80 -15.10 -6.81 14.76
C ASP A 80 -15.33 -5.42 14.13
N ALA A 81 -14.34 -4.83 13.48
CA ALA A 81 -14.43 -3.49 12.91
C ALA A 81 -15.57 -3.33 11.88
N ASP A 82 -16.02 -4.42 11.27
CA ASP A 82 -17.11 -4.40 10.29
C ASP A 82 -18.49 -4.18 10.93
N VAL A 83 -18.64 -4.56 12.20
CA VAL A 83 -19.93 -4.57 12.90
C VAL A 83 -19.95 -3.72 14.16
N ASN A 84 -18.82 -3.30 14.66
CA ASN A 84 -18.66 -2.49 15.87
C ASN A 84 -18.10 -1.11 15.52
N PRO A 85 -18.91 -0.02 15.62
CA PRO A 85 -18.45 1.33 15.30
C PRO A 85 -17.21 1.77 16.09
N ALA A 86 -17.11 1.42 17.37
CA ALA A 86 -15.95 1.77 18.19
C ALA A 86 -14.67 1.10 17.69
N SER A 87 -14.75 -0.15 17.27
CA SER A 87 -13.64 -0.87 16.66
C SER A 87 -13.29 -0.32 15.27
N ALA A 88 -14.29 0.09 14.52
CA ALA A 88 -14.08 0.79 13.25
C ALA A 88 -13.36 2.13 13.45
N ASP A 89 -13.71 2.89 14.46
CA ASP A 89 -13.03 4.17 14.78
C ASP A 89 -11.57 3.95 15.18
N ILE A 90 -11.26 2.89 15.91
CA ILE A 90 -9.88 2.49 16.19
C ILE A 90 -9.14 2.13 14.90
N ALA A 91 -9.74 1.33 14.03
CA ALA A 91 -9.15 0.96 12.75
C ALA A 91 -8.85 2.17 11.86
N TRP A 92 -9.69 3.21 11.93
CA TRP A 92 -9.54 4.44 11.14
C TRP A 92 -8.79 5.56 11.87
N SER A 93 -8.35 5.35 13.11
CA SER A 93 -7.64 6.39 13.90
C SER A 93 -6.38 6.91 13.20
N ASN A 94 -5.68 6.03 12.48
CA ASN A 94 -4.52 6.38 11.66
C ASN A 94 -4.87 6.64 10.18
N GLY A 95 -6.16 6.57 9.81
CA GLY A 95 -6.64 6.77 8.46
C GLY A 95 -5.97 5.83 7.46
N ILE A 96 -5.72 6.34 6.26
CA ILE A 96 -5.02 5.61 5.19
C ILE A 96 -3.52 5.43 5.46
N TRP A 97 -2.99 6.07 6.50
CA TRP A 97 -1.56 6.07 6.82
C TRP A 97 -1.04 4.69 7.23
N VAL A 98 -1.90 3.78 7.66
CA VAL A 98 -1.53 2.37 7.90
C VAL A 98 -0.99 1.67 6.64
N ALA A 99 -1.36 2.14 5.46
CA ALA A 99 -0.90 1.62 4.17
C ALA A 99 0.21 2.48 3.53
N ASN A 100 0.85 3.36 4.28
CA ASN A 100 1.76 4.39 3.77
C ASN A 100 2.84 3.86 2.82
N GLY A 101 3.52 2.79 3.21
CA GLY A 101 4.54 2.17 2.36
C GLY A 101 3.97 1.77 1.00
N ASN A 102 2.85 1.07 0.98
CA ASN A 102 2.20 0.63 -0.25
C ASN A 102 1.62 1.80 -1.06
N LEU A 103 1.10 2.82 -0.39
CA LEU A 103 0.52 3.99 -1.06
C LEU A 103 1.58 4.75 -1.86
N ALA A 104 2.71 5.08 -1.24
CA ALA A 104 3.81 5.79 -1.89
C ALA A 104 4.34 5.02 -3.11
N ILE A 105 4.62 3.74 -2.94
CA ILE A 105 5.13 2.86 -3.99
C ILE A 105 4.15 2.74 -5.17
N ARG A 106 2.85 2.63 -4.87
CA ARG A 106 1.81 2.58 -5.89
C ARG A 106 1.73 3.89 -6.68
N HIS A 107 1.83 5.04 -6.01
CA HIS A 107 1.83 6.34 -6.67
C HIS A 107 3.08 6.58 -7.52
N LEU A 108 4.21 6.04 -7.10
CA LEU A 108 5.47 6.16 -7.85
C LEU A 108 5.57 5.13 -8.99
N GLY A 109 4.71 4.11 -9.01
CA GLY A 109 4.68 3.10 -10.06
C GLY A 109 5.95 2.26 -10.12
N VAL A 110 6.47 1.85 -8.98
CA VAL A 110 7.68 1.01 -8.88
C VAL A 110 7.35 -0.42 -8.50
N PRO A 111 8.21 -1.40 -8.86
CA PRO A 111 8.02 -2.79 -8.53
C PRO A 111 8.18 -3.05 -7.04
N THR A 112 7.42 -4.01 -6.54
CA THR A 112 7.54 -4.51 -5.18
C THR A 112 7.43 -6.02 -5.12
N VAL A 113 8.11 -6.62 -4.14
CA VAL A 113 7.96 -8.04 -3.79
C VAL A 113 7.71 -8.14 -2.30
N THR A 114 6.67 -8.89 -1.92
CA THR A 114 6.33 -9.12 -0.52
C THR A 114 6.51 -10.59 -0.15
N VAL A 115 7.20 -10.84 0.94
CA VAL A 115 7.43 -12.19 1.49
C VAL A 115 6.99 -12.26 2.94
N PRO A 116 6.66 -13.45 3.47
CA PRO A 116 6.35 -13.61 4.88
C PRO A 116 7.54 -13.21 5.77
N MET A 117 7.32 -12.32 6.72
CA MET A 117 8.35 -11.89 7.68
C MET A 117 8.28 -12.65 9.00
N GLY A 118 7.08 -13.08 9.39
CA GLY A 118 6.81 -13.77 10.64
C GLY A 118 5.38 -13.56 11.11
N VAL A 119 5.21 -13.57 12.42
CA VAL A 119 3.93 -13.27 13.08
C VAL A 119 4.17 -12.26 14.21
N MET A 120 3.17 -11.44 14.47
CA MET A 120 3.18 -10.51 15.60
C MET A 120 3.14 -11.31 16.91
N ALA A 121 3.98 -10.94 17.87
CA ALA A 121 4.15 -11.69 19.11
C ALA A 121 2.91 -11.59 20.04
N ASP A 122 2.19 -10.49 19.98
CA ASP A 122 1.04 -10.18 20.81
C ASP A 122 -0.26 -10.83 20.32
N ILE A 123 -0.55 -10.75 19.04
CA ILE A 123 -1.82 -11.20 18.45
C ILE A 123 -1.70 -12.36 17.46
N GLY A 124 -0.48 -12.82 17.17
CA GLY A 124 -0.25 -13.96 16.27
C GLY A 124 -0.59 -13.71 14.79
N MET A 125 -0.84 -12.46 14.40
CA MET A 125 -1.14 -12.11 13.00
C MET A 125 0.10 -12.22 12.12
N PRO A 126 -0.03 -12.82 10.92
CA PRO A 126 1.06 -12.86 9.96
C PRO A 126 1.44 -11.46 9.48
N VAL A 127 2.74 -11.24 9.32
CA VAL A 127 3.29 -9.98 8.80
C VAL A 127 4.13 -10.25 7.57
N GLY A 128 3.96 -9.42 6.55
CA GLY A 128 4.79 -9.40 5.35
C GLY A 128 5.89 -8.37 5.42
N LEU A 129 7.00 -8.66 4.77
CA LEU A 129 8.08 -7.72 4.46
C LEU A 129 7.99 -7.39 2.99
N THR A 130 7.87 -6.10 2.67
CA THR A 130 7.86 -5.60 1.30
C THR A 130 9.21 -5.02 0.95
N PHE A 131 9.74 -5.46 -0.18
CA PHE A 131 10.90 -4.90 -0.85
C PHE A 131 10.40 -4.02 -2.00
N ALA A 132 10.83 -2.78 -2.07
CA ALA A 132 10.53 -1.85 -3.16
C ALA A 132 11.84 -1.37 -3.78
N GLY A 133 11.85 -1.20 -5.08
CA GLY A 133 13.06 -0.83 -5.82
C GLY A 133 12.82 0.26 -6.84
N ARG A 134 13.82 0.47 -7.70
CA ARG A 134 13.71 1.36 -8.85
C ARG A 134 12.77 0.78 -9.90
N ALA A 135 12.32 1.59 -10.82
CA ALA A 135 11.52 1.12 -11.94
C ALA A 135 12.25 0.00 -12.71
N TYR A 136 11.51 -1.06 -13.03
CA TYR A 136 12.00 -2.22 -13.79
C TYR A 136 13.08 -3.06 -13.10
N ASP A 137 13.29 -2.88 -11.79
CA ASP A 137 14.29 -3.64 -11.02
C ASP A 137 13.73 -4.92 -10.37
N ASP A 138 12.71 -5.50 -10.99
CA ASP A 138 11.98 -6.69 -10.50
C ASP A 138 12.91 -7.85 -10.19
N ASN A 139 13.89 -8.12 -11.05
CA ASN A 139 14.82 -9.24 -10.88
C ASN A 139 15.68 -9.12 -9.61
N ASN A 140 16.16 -7.93 -9.28
CA ASN A 140 16.91 -7.74 -8.05
C ASN A 140 16.01 -7.89 -6.83
N LEU A 141 14.78 -7.36 -6.88
CA LEU A 141 13.82 -7.53 -5.79
C LEU A 141 13.48 -9.00 -5.54
N LEU A 142 13.31 -9.82 -6.59
CA LEU A 142 13.12 -11.26 -6.46
C LEU A 142 14.34 -11.96 -5.84
N ARG A 143 15.55 -11.52 -6.19
CA ARG A 143 16.78 -12.04 -5.57
C ARG A 143 16.87 -11.71 -4.10
N PHE A 144 16.54 -10.47 -3.69
CA PHE A 144 16.53 -10.06 -2.28
C PHE A 144 15.46 -10.82 -1.50
N ALA A 145 14.26 -10.94 -2.04
CA ALA A 145 13.18 -11.72 -1.45
C ALA A 145 13.57 -13.18 -1.25
N SER A 146 14.13 -13.83 -2.27
CA SER A 146 14.62 -15.20 -2.20
C SER A 146 15.75 -15.36 -1.17
N ALA A 147 16.68 -14.42 -1.12
CA ALA A 147 17.74 -14.42 -0.11
C ALA A 147 17.16 -14.29 1.31
N PHE A 148 16.15 -13.46 1.50
CA PHE A 148 15.46 -13.34 2.80
C PHE A 148 14.73 -14.63 3.18
N GLU A 149 13.98 -15.25 2.25
CA GLU A 149 13.29 -16.52 2.51
C GLU A 149 14.25 -17.68 2.84
N SER A 150 15.45 -17.68 2.26
CA SER A 150 16.48 -18.69 2.55
C SER A 150 17.00 -18.63 3.98
N THR A 151 16.77 -17.53 4.72
CA THR A 151 17.12 -17.44 6.15
C THR A 151 16.26 -18.30 7.07
N GLY A 152 15.22 -18.93 6.54
CA GLY A 152 14.33 -19.85 7.23
C GLY A 152 12.86 -19.55 6.97
N SER A 153 12.02 -20.58 7.13
CA SER A 153 10.59 -20.47 6.89
C SER A 153 9.93 -19.51 7.90
N LYS A 154 9.35 -18.44 7.39
CA LYS A 154 8.59 -17.43 8.15
C LYS A 154 7.08 -17.61 8.00
N ARG A 155 6.66 -18.38 6.98
CA ARG A 155 5.24 -18.63 6.71
C ARG A 155 4.62 -19.49 7.79
N ARG A 156 3.44 -19.11 8.26
CA ARG A 156 2.59 -19.93 9.13
C ARG A 156 1.38 -20.43 8.35
N VAL A 157 1.09 -21.73 8.48
CA VAL A 157 -0.13 -22.30 7.92
C VAL A 157 -1.30 -21.87 8.81
N PRO A 158 -2.42 -21.37 8.24
CA PRO A 158 -3.60 -21.01 9.02
C PRO A 158 -4.14 -22.23 9.78
N PRO A 159 -4.33 -22.16 11.11
CA PRO A 159 -4.70 -23.34 11.90
C PRO A 159 -6.12 -23.85 11.60
N ARG A 160 -6.97 -23.00 11.00
CA ARG A 160 -8.36 -23.35 10.67
C ARG A 160 -8.55 -23.78 9.21
N THR A 161 -7.50 -23.75 8.41
CA THR A 161 -7.55 -24.15 7.00
C THR A 161 -6.80 -25.46 6.86
N PRO A 162 -7.48 -26.59 6.59
CA PRO A 162 -6.80 -27.87 6.40
C PRO A 162 -5.90 -27.81 5.17
N PRO A 163 -4.82 -28.60 5.14
CA PRO A 163 -4.04 -28.78 3.94
C PRO A 163 -4.93 -29.23 2.79
N LEU A 164 -4.68 -28.71 1.60
CA LEU A 164 -5.28 -29.26 0.40
C LEU A 164 -4.67 -30.64 0.19
N GLY A 165 -5.54 -31.66 0.15
CA GLY A 165 -5.16 -33.06 -0.11
C GLY A 165 -4.65 -33.29 -1.53
#